data_d4f0a40dae0f3ac376ba0be1952d7a16
#
_entry.id   d4f0a40dae0f3ac376ba0be1952d7a16
#
_cell.length_a   1.000
_cell.length_b   1.000
_cell.length_c   1.000
_cell.angle_alpha   90.00
_cell.angle_beta   90.00
_cell.angle_gamma   90.00
#
_symmetry.space_group_name_H-M   'P 1'
#
loop_
_entity.id
_entity.type
_entity.pdbx_description
1 polymer ?
#
loop_
_entity_poly.entity_id
_entity_poly.type
_entity_poly.pdbx_seq_one_letter_code
_entity_poly.pdbx_strand_id
1 'polypeptide(L)'
;PETPGDEEADAGKEAARKGNWAQAVECFEKAAELGSAMGLALLADCIYKGRGTRTNRAKARRMWKEAADSGEILSNIALGDDCAARGDNGRALLYYRRARSNAAHMPDIEYTPQVCLRVAQTETRYTSRKKALALAAEARQGFAIKAREHEPDAEQWLAEADQLIRELTSELPARATAYDMESLQLD
;
A
#
# COMPACT_ATOMS: atom_id res chain seq x y z
N PRO A 1 -6.43 16.96 -12.13
CA PRO A 1 -7.60 16.73 -12.95
C PRO A 1 -7.75 15.22 -13.13
N GLU A 2 -8.96 14.72 -12.84
CA GLU A 2 -9.32 13.32 -13.07
C GLU A 2 -9.18 13.00 -14.56
N THR A 3 -8.58 11.87 -14.87
CA THR A 3 -8.50 11.37 -16.24
C THR A 3 -9.80 10.64 -16.59
N PRO A 4 -10.19 10.58 -17.88
CA PRO A 4 -11.39 9.84 -18.28
C PRO A 4 -11.41 8.37 -17.84
N GLY A 5 -10.25 7.80 -17.53
CA GLY A 5 -10.11 6.44 -17.05
C GLY A 5 -10.30 6.27 -15.55
N ASP A 6 -10.34 7.34 -14.76
CA ASP A 6 -10.42 7.21 -13.30
C ASP A 6 -11.82 6.77 -12.84
N GLU A 7 -12.89 7.18 -13.54
CA GLU A 7 -14.25 6.69 -13.31
C GLU A 7 -14.35 5.17 -13.56
N GLU A 8 -13.72 4.69 -14.61
CA GLU A 8 -13.69 3.25 -14.93
C GLU A 8 -12.86 2.47 -13.89
N ALA A 9 -11.76 3.07 -13.39
CA ALA A 9 -10.98 2.46 -12.32
C ALA A 9 -11.80 2.33 -11.03
N ASP A 10 -12.61 3.34 -10.69
CA ASP A 10 -13.50 3.31 -9.53
C ASP A 10 -14.62 2.28 -9.68
N ALA A 11 -15.22 2.16 -10.87
CA ALA A 11 -16.17 1.10 -11.18
C ALA A 11 -15.54 -0.30 -11.01
N GLY A 12 -14.29 -0.46 -11.41
CA GLY A 12 -13.52 -1.70 -11.23
C GLY A 12 -13.26 -2.01 -9.76
N LYS A 13 -12.92 -1.00 -8.94
CA LYS A 13 -12.76 -1.16 -7.48
C LYS A 13 -14.06 -1.62 -6.82
N GLU A 14 -15.18 -1.05 -7.20
CA GLU A 14 -16.48 -1.46 -6.68
C GLU A 14 -16.85 -2.91 -7.08
N ALA A 15 -16.54 -3.32 -8.32
CA ALA A 15 -16.70 -4.70 -8.75
C ALA A 15 -15.80 -5.65 -7.92
N ALA A 16 -14.56 -5.26 -7.64
CA ALA A 16 -13.63 -6.02 -6.82
C ALA A 16 -14.13 -6.17 -5.37
N ARG A 17 -14.69 -5.11 -4.76
CA ARG A 17 -15.31 -5.17 -3.41
C ARG A 17 -16.46 -6.20 -3.35
N LYS A 18 -17.20 -6.34 -4.42
CA LYS A 18 -18.29 -7.35 -4.56
C LYS A 18 -17.75 -8.74 -4.90
N GLY A 19 -16.46 -8.91 -5.05
CA GLY A 19 -15.82 -10.18 -5.44
C GLY A 19 -15.95 -10.51 -6.94
N ASN A 20 -16.49 -9.61 -7.75
CA ASN A 20 -16.63 -9.81 -9.19
C ASN A 20 -15.33 -9.42 -9.92
N TRP A 21 -14.31 -10.26 -9.77
CA TRP A 21 -12.98 -10.00 -10.32
C TRP A 21 -12.93 -9.98 -11.85
N ALA A 22 -13.80 -10.72 -12.54
CA ALA A 22 -13.86 -10.69 -14.00
C ALA A 22 -14.30 -9.31 -14.49
N GLN A 23 -15.35 -8.75 -13.92
CA GLN A 23 -15.83 -7.40 -14.23
C GLN A 23 -14.81 -6.33 -13.80
N ALA A 24 -14.15 -6.52 -12.66
CA ALA A 24 -13.10 -5.60 -12.21
C ALA A 24 -11.96 -5.51 -13.23
N VAL A 25 -11.51 -6.65 -13.77
CA VAL A 25 -10.45 -6.69 -14.80
C VAL A 25 -10.90 -5.95 -16.07
N GLU A 26 -12.12 -6.15 -16.55
CA GLU A 26 -12.66 -5.44 -17.73
C GLU A 26 -12.66 -3.92 -17.52
N CYS A 27 -13.10 -3.46 -16.33
CA CYS A 27 -13.09 -2.04 -15.99
C CYS A 27 -11.65 -1.49 -15.91
N PHE A 28 -10.71 -2.23 -15.31
CA PHE A 28 -9.31 -1.79 -15.21
C PHE A 28 -8.62 -1.79 -16.59
N GLU A 29 -8.92 -2.73 -17.48
CA GLU A 29 -8.43 -2.70 -18.86
C GLU A 29 -8.90 -1.44 -19.58
N LYS A 30 -10.17 -1.12 -19.49
CA LYS A 30 -10.75 0.07 -20.09
C LYS A 30 -10.16 1.35 -19.46
N ALA A 31 -9.99 1.39 -18.14
CA ALA A 31 -9.35 2.50 -17.45
C ALA A 31 -7.90 2.73 -17.95
N ALA A 32 -7.13 1.67 -18.09
CA ALA A 32 -5.76 1.73 -18.62
C ALA A 32 -5.71 2.22 -20.07
N GLU A 33 -6.62 1.75 -20.94
CA GLU A 33 -6.76 2.21 -22.32
C GLU A 33 -7.09 3.71 -22.41
N LEU A 34 -7.85 4.23 -21.43
CA LEU A 34 -8.17 5.65 -21.31
C LEU A 34 -7.05 6.47 -20.62
N GLY A 35 -5.92 5.85 -20.31
CA GLY A 35 -4.73 6.51 -19.78
C GLY A 35 -4.69 6.64 -18.25
N SER A 36 -5.57 5.97 -17.50
CA SER A 36 -5.49 5.95 -16.04
C SER A 36 -4.30 5.13 -15.55
N ALA A 37 -3.35 5.78 -14.90
CA ALA A 37 -2.22 5.11 -14.26
C ALA A 37 -2.69 4.20 -13.10
N MET A 38 -3.73 4.61 -12.38
CA MET A 38 -4.39 3.80 -11.34
C MET A 38 -5.03 2.54 -11.96
N GLY A 39 -5.77 2.69 -13.06
CA GLY A 39 -6.36 1.56 -13.78
C GLY A 39 -5.30 0.56 -14.24
N LEU A 40 -4.18 1.06 -14.77
CA LEU A 40 -3.04 0.22 -15.16
C LEU A 40 -2.42 -0.53 -13.96
N ALA A 41 -2.29 0.16 -12.82
CA ALA A 41 -1.76 -0.44 -11.59
C ALA A 41 -2.66 -1.54 -11.02
N LEU A 42 -3.98 -1.29 -10.98
CA LEU A 42 -4.97 -2.25 -10.49
C LEU A 42 -5.09 -3.47 -11.41
N LEU A 43 -5.04 -3.28 -12.73
CA LEU A 43 -4.97 -4.37 -13.69
C LEU A 43 -3.72 -5.22 -13.48
N ALA A 44 -2.58 -4.58 -13.27
CA ALA A 44 -1.33 -5.28 -12.99
C ALA A 44 -1.41 -6.12 -11.69
N ASP A 45 -2.08 -5.63 -10.64
CA ASP A 45 -2.32 -6.38 -9.41
C ASP A 45 -3.19 -7.62 -9.67
N CYS A 46 -4.26 -7.48 -10.44
CA CYS A 46 -5.09 -8.61 -10.85
C CYS A 46 -4.30 -9.67 -11.63
N ILE A 47 -3.45 -9.25 -12.58
CA ILE A 47 -2.58 -10.14 -13.36
C ILE A 47 -1.51 -10.79 -12.47
N TYR A 48 -0.94 -10.07 -11.51
CA TYR A 48 0.06 -10.61 -10.59
C TYR A 48 -0.50 -11.71 -9.69
N LYS A 49 -1.70 -11.47 -9.14
CA LYS A 49 -2.40 -12.38 -8.21
C LYS A 49 -3.25 -13.44 -8.91
N GLY A 50 -3.53 -13.30 -10.20
CA GLY A 50 -4.44 -14.19 -10.93
C GLY A 50 -5.91 -13.98 -10.56
N ARG A 51 -6.31 -12.78 -10.17
CA ARG A 51 -7.70 -12.42 -9.82
C ARG A 51 -8.46 -12.00 -11.08
N GLY A 52 -9.45 -12.79 -11.50
CA GLY A 52 -10.25 -12.55 -12.72
C GLY A 52 -9.49 -12.74 -14.04
N THR A 53 -8.21 -13.05 -14.01
CA THR A 53 -7.37 -13.27 -15.19
C THR A 53 -6.23 -14.24 -14.88
N ARG A 54 -5.50 -14.68 -15.91
CA ARG A 54 -4.33 -15.55 -15.74
C ARG A 54 -3.17 -14.80 -15.12
N THR A 55 -2.48 -15.47 -14.19
CA THR A 55 -1.25 -14.94 -13.57
C THR A 55 -0.14 -14.75 -14.60
N ASN A 56 0.43 -13.56 -14.63
CA ASN A 56 1.65 -13.24 -15.39
C ASN A 56 2.45 -12.16 -14.64
N ARG A 57 3.30 -12.60 -13.72
CA ARG A 57 4.10 -11.69 -12.88
C ARG A 57 5.07 -10.82 -13.66
N ALA A 58 5.63 -11.32 -14.78
CA ALA A 58 6.54 -10.52 -15.60
C ALA A 58 5.81 -9.38 -16.33
N LYS A 59 4.59 -9.64 -16.84
CA LYS A 59 3.73 -8.60 -17.44
C LYS A 59 3.32 -7.57 -16.37
N ALA A 60 2.85 -8.03 -15.22
CA ALA A 60 2.43 -7.16 -14.12
C ALA A 60 3.55 -6.21 -13.66
N ARG A 61 4.79 -6.69 -13.50
CA ARG A 61 5.95 -5.84 -13.15
C ARG A 61 6.23 -4.75 -14.18
N ARG A 62 6.08 -5.04 -15.48
CA ARG A 62 6.25 -4.02 -16.52
C ARG A 62 5.17 -2.95 -16.45
N MET A 63 3.92 -3.36 -16.24
CA MET A 63 2.79 -2.44 -16.08
C MET A 63 2.94 -1.57 -14.83
N TRP A 64 3.35 -2.15 -13.69
CA TRP A 64 3.63 -1.35 -12.49
C TRP A 64 4.78 -0.36 -12.70
N LYS A 65 5.83 -0.71 -13.45
CA LYS A 65 6.90 0.24 -13.79
C LYS A 65 6.38 1.42 -14.58
N GLU A 66 5.57 1.16 -15.59
CA GLU A 66 4.95 2.19 -16.43
C GLU A 66 4.06 3.13 -15.59
N ALA A 67 3.18 2.58 -14.76
CA ALA A 67 2.33 3.37 -13.87
C ALA A 67 3.14 4.14 -12.80
N ALA A 68 4.19 3.52 -12.22
CA ALA A 68 5.06 4.17 -11.26
C ALA A 68 5.85 5.35 -11.83
N ASP A 69 6.21 5.30 -13.11
CA ASP A 69 6.88 6.41 -13.82
C ASP A 69 5.95 7.62 -13.98
N SER A 70 4.64 7.42 -13.99
CA SER A 70 3.61 8.47 -13.91
C SER A 70 3.34 8.95 -12.46
N GLY A 71 4.04 8.42 -11.46
CA GLY A 71 3.90 8.82 -10.06
C GLY A 71 2.84 8.02 -9.29
N GLU A 72 2.26 6.98 -9.90
CA GLU A 72 1.20 6.19 -9.29
C GLU A 72 1.72 5.44 -8.03
N ILE A 73 0.95 5.53 -6.93
CA ILE A 73 1.41 5.11 -5.59
C ILE A 73 1.33 3.60 -5.40
N LEU A 74 0.21 2.97 -5.78
CA LEU A 74 0.02 1.53 -5.65
C LEU A 74 1.10 0.76 -6.40
N SER A 75 1.51 1.23 -7.58
CA SER A 75 2.57 0.62 -8.37
C SER A 75 3.92 0.66 -7.66
N ASN A 76 4.24 1.77 -6.99
CA ASN A 76 5.45 1.86 -6.19
C ASN A 76 5.39 0.91 -4.97
N ILE A 77 4.23 0.79 -4.30
CA ILE A 77 4.05 -0.19 -3.22
C ILE A 77 4.25 -1.62 -3.74
N ALA A 78 3.58 -1.98 -4.83
CA ALA A 78 3.63 -3.31 -5.41
C ALA A 78 5.04 -3.72 -5.88
N LEU A 79 5.79 -2.79 -6.50
CA LEU A 79 7.18 -3.00 -6.88
C LEU A 79 8.07 -3.16 -5.64
N GLY A 80 7.82 -2.40 -4.59
CA GLY A 80 8.50 -2.54 -3.29
C GLY A 80 8.26 -3.91 -2.68
N ASP A 81 7.00 -4.35 -2.63
CA ASP A 81 6.59 -5.67 -2.11
C ASP A 81 7.23 -6.82 -2.92
N ASP A 82 7.26 -6.71 -4.26
CA ASP A 82 7.92 -7.70 -5.11
C ASP A 82 9.45 -7.73 -4.89
N CYS A 83 10.08 -6.59 -4.67
CA CYS A 83 11.50 -6.53 -4.30
C CYS A 83 11.76 -7.14 -2.92
N ALA A 84 10.94 -6.83 -1.92
CA ALA A 84 11.04 -7.37 -0.57
C ALA A 84 10.87 -8.90 -0.56
N ALA A 85 9.90 -9.42 -1.30
CA ALA A 85 9.66 -10.84 -1.44
C ALA A 85 10.86 -11.60 -2.06
N ARG A 86 11.67 -10.92 -2.86
CA ARG A 86 12.92 -11.45 -3.44
C ARG A 86 14.16 -11.20 -2.57
N GLY A 87 13.98 -10.61 -1.39
CA GLY A 87 15.07 -10.27 -0.45
C GLY A 87 15.84 -8.98 -0.80
N ASP A 88 15.43 -8.24 -1.82
CA ASP A 88 16.05 -6.96 -2.22
C ASP A 88 15.44 -5.80 -1.41
N ASN A 89 15.74 -5.77 -0.12
CA ASN A 89 15.22 -4.77 0.81
C ASN A 89 15.69 -3.34 0.48
N GLY A 90 16.86 -3.19 -0.15
CA GLY A 90 17.37 -1.88 -0.58
C GLY A 90 16.49 -1.24 -1.64
N ARG A 91 16.15 -1.98 -2.70
CA ARG A 91 15.22 -1.50 -3.74
C ARG A 91 13.79 -1.37 -3.20
N ALA A 92 13.33 -2.29 -2.35
CA ALA A 92 12.03 -2.18 -1.72
C ALA A 92 11.88 -0.85 -1.00
N LEU A 93 12.86 -0.47 -0.18
CA LEU A 93 12.85 0.81 0.55
C LEU A 93 12.83 2.03 -0.39
N LEU A 94 13.54 1.99 -1.52
CA LEU A 94 13.50 3.07 -2.51
C LEU A 94 12.09 3.26 -3.10
N TYR A 95 11.42 2.17 -3.47
CA TYR A 95 10.06 2.23 -3.98
C TYR A 95 9.06 2.71 -2.92
N TYR A 96 9.15 2.22 -1.69
CA TYR A 96 8.29 2.68 -0.59
C TYR A 96 8.48 4.16 -0.26
N ARG A 97 9.72 4.66 -0.25
CA ARG A 97 10.00 6.09 -0.06
C ARG A 97 9.45 6.94 -1.20
N ARG A 98 9.55 6.44 -2.44
CA ARG A 98 8.94 7.12 -3.60
C ARG A 98 7.42 7.16 -3.46
N ALA A 99 6.77 6.04 -3.09
CA ALA A 99 5.34 6.00 -2.81
C ALA A 99 4.95 7.02 -1.73
N ARG A 100 5.69 7.09 -0.63
CA ARG A 100 5.45 8.04 0.46
C ARG A 100 5.62 9.49 0.02
N SER A 101 6.65 9.79 -0.76
CA SER A 101 6.85 11.14 -1.31
C SER A 101 5.70 11.55 -2.21
N ASN A 102 5.22 10.66 -3.07
CA ASN A 102 4.08 10.93 -3.93
C ASN A 102 2.80 11.12 -3.11
N ALA A 103 2.57 10.30 -2.08
CA ALA A 103 1.44 10.41 -1.18
C ALA A 103 1.40 11.73 -0.41
N ALA A 104 2.53 12.27 0.00
CA ALA A 104 2.61 13.52 0.76
C ALA A 104 2.09 14.75 0.01
N HIS A 105 1.97 14.68 -1.32
CA HIS A 105 1.46 15.77 -2.16
C HIS A 105 -0.05 15.64 -2.46
N MET A 106 -0.71 14.63 -1.94
CA MET A 106 -2.11 14.30 -2.23
C MET A 106 -2.84 13.99 -0.90
N PRO A 107 -3.64 14.90 -0.34
CA PRO A 107 -4.14 14.83 1.04
C PRO A 107 -5.12 13.70 1.34
N ASP A 108 -5.75 13.10 0.34
CA ASP A 108 -6.83 12.09 0.54
C ASP A 108 -6.49 10.74 -0.08
N ILE A 109 -5.28 10.21 0.21
CA ILE A 109 -4.84 9.00 -0.48
C ILE A 109 -5.25 7.72 0.23
N GLU A 110 -5.98 6.94 -0.52
CA GLU A 110 -6.44 5.60 -0.20
C GLU A 110 -5.33 4.65 0.30
N TYR A 111 -4.10 4.82 -0.20
CA TYR A 111 -2.96 3.93 0.09
C TYR A 111 -1.97 4.44 1.15
N THR A 112 -2.24 5.57 1.80
CA THR A 112 -1.36 6.10 2.84
C THR A 112 -1.06 5.10 3.96
N PRO A 113 -2.06 4.34 4.51
CA PRO A 113 -1.78 3.35 5.53
C PRO A 113 -0.83 2.24 5.07
N GLN A 114 -0.98 1.76 3.83
CA GLN A 114 -0.10 0.73 3.26
C GLN A 114 1.33 1.24 3.14
N VAL A 115 1.51 2.46 2.64
CA VAL A 115 2.84 3.09 2.52
C VAL A 115 3.50 3.22 3.89
N CYS A 116 2.77 3.73 4.89
CA CYS A 116 3.28 3.88 6.25
C CYS A 116 3.71 2.54 6.86
N LEU A 117 2.90 1.50 6.69
CA LEU A 117 3.22 0.15 7.18
C LEU A 117 4.48 -0.40 6.51
N ARG A 118 4.60 -0.32 5.18
CA ARG A 118 5.76 -0.84 4.45
C ARG A 118 7.05 -0.08 4.78
N VAL A 119 6.99 1.24 4.91
CA VAL A 119 8.13 2.04 5.36
C VAL A 119 8.51 1.64 6.79
N ALA A 120 7.54 1.52 7.70
CA ALA A 120 7.80 1.11 9.08
C ALA A 120 8.49 -0.26 9.14
N GLN A 121 7.97 -1.26 8.43
CA GLN A 121 8.54 -2.61 8.38
C GLN A 121 9.96 -2.66 7.82
N THR A 122 10.24 -1.84 6.80
CA THR A 122 11.53 -1.85 6.11
C THR A 122 12.56 -1.00 6.82
N GLU A 123 12.17 0.15 7.36
CA GLU A 123 13.07 1.08 8.06
C GLU A 123 13.44 0.63 9.49
N THR A 124 12.79 -0.38 10.07
CA THR A 124 13.16 -0.92 11.40
C THR A 124 14.62 -1.33 11.50
N ARG A 125 15.27 -1.64 10.37
CA ARG A 125 16.69 -2.00 10.29
C ARG A 125 17.63 -0.81 10.20
N TYR A 126 17.15 0.38 9.77
CA TYR A 126 17.97 1.51 9.34
C TYR A 126 17.65 2.84 10.04
N THR A 127 16.50 2.95 10.74
CA THR A 127 16.06 4.17 11.43
C THR A 127 15.68 3.93 12.87
N SER A 128 15.46 5.04 13.60
CA SER A 128 15.08 4.92 15.00
C SER A 128 13.73 4.17 15.11
N ARG A 129 13.69 3.23 16.04
CA ARG A 129 12.49 2.45 16.39
C ARG A 129 11.27 3.34 16.68
N LYS A 130 11.46 4.51 17.28
CA LYS A 130 10.42 5.51 17.55
C LYS A 130 9.70 5.94 16.26
N LYS A 131 10.46 6.22 15.19
CA LYS A 131 9.88 6.60 13.89
C LYS A 131 9.09 5.45 13.25
N ALA A 132 9.62 4.23 13.33
CA ALA A 132 8.92 3.05 12.83
C ALA A 132 7.61 2.80 13.61
N LEU A 133 7.63 2.98 14.93
CA LEU A 133 6.43 2.84 15.77
C LEU A 133 5.36 3.89 15.44
N ALA A 134 5.75 5.16 15.23
CA ALA A 134 4.83 6.20 14.82
C ALA A 134 4.16 5.89 13.47
N LEU A 135 4.94 5.45 12.49
CA LEU A 135 4.43 5.06 11.17
C LEU A 135 3.51 3.83 11.24
N ALA A 136 3.83 2.85 12.08
CA ALA A 136 2.99 1.66 12.28
C ALA A 136 1.66 2.03 12.96
N ALA A 137 1.68 2.97 13.92
CA ALA A 137 0.47 3.48 14.56
C ALA A 137 -0.43 4.26 13.59
N GLU A 138 0.14 5.10 12.73
CA GLU A 138 -0.55 5.80 11.66
C GLU A 138 -1.21 4.81 10.69
N ALA A 139 -0.46 3.81 10.23
CA ALA A 139 -0.97 2.74 9.36
C ALA A 139 -2.15 1.99 10.00
N ARG A 140 -2.00 1.61 11.27
CA ARG A 140 -3.05 0.94 12.05
C ARG A 140 -4.36 1.73 12.09
N GLN A 141 -4.26 3.04 12.32
CA GLN A 141 -5.44 3.90 12.37
C GLN A 141 -6.18 3.91 11.02
N GLY A 142 -5.46 4.06 9.92
CA GLY A 142 -6.04 4.04 8.58
C GLY A 142 -6.66 2.68 8.23
N PHE A 143 -6.00 1.57 8.55
CA PHE A 143 -6.55 0.23 8.31
C PHE A 143 -7.78 -0.08 9.17
N ALA A 144 -7.86 0.46 10.39
CA ALA A 144 -9.06 0.31 11.23
C ALA A 144 -10.30 1.01 10.62
N ILE A 145 -10.10 2.11 9.91
CA ILE A 145 -11.17 2.77 9.15
C ILE A 145 -11.58 1.91 7.96
N LYS A 146 -10.62 1.49 7.14
CA LYS A 146 -10.85 0.65 5.95
C LYS A 146 -11.53 -0.69 6.29
N ALA A 147 -11.18 -1.31 7.41
CA ALA A 147 -11.82 -2.54 7.88
C ALA A 147 -13.30 -2.33 8.21
N ARG A 148 -13.67 -1.17 8.77
CA ARG A 148 -15.08 -0.81 9.01
C ARG A 148 -15.87 -0.58 7.73
N GLU A 149 -15.19 -0.17 6.67
CA GLU A 149 -15.74 0.06 5.32
C GLU A 149 -15.73 -1.22 4.47
N HIS A 150 -15.32 -2.35 5.05
CA HIS A 150 -15.21 -3.65 4.38
C HIS A 150 -14.30 -3.64 3.13
N GLU A 151 -13.26 -2.82 3.17
CA GLU A 151 -12.24 -2.83 2.10
C GLU A 151 -11.52 -4.18 2.04
N PRO A 152 -11.29 -4.73 0.84
CA PRO A 152 -10.55 -5.98 0.67
C PRO A 152 -9.17 -5.93 1.35
N ASP A 153 -8.80 -7.01 2.00
CA ASP A 153 -7.52 -7.21 2.70
C ASP A 153 -7.25 -6.26 3.89
N ALA A 154 -8.18 -5.34 4.24
CA ALA A 154 -7.97 -4.35 5.29
C ALA A 154 -7.79 -4.97 6.70
N GLU A 155 -8.51 -6.05 7.00
CA GLU A 155 -8.36 -6.78 8.27
C GLU A 155 -6.99 -7.45 8.37
N GLN A 156 -6.48 -7.99 7.28
CA GLN A 156 -5.15 -8.56 7.23
C GLN A 156 -4.08 -7.50 7.48
N TRP A 157 -4.16 -6.36 6.82
CA TRP A 157 -3.22 -5.25 7.00
C TRP A 157 -3.29 -4.65 8.41
N LEU A 158 -4.48 -4.59 9.01
CA LEU A 158 -4.65 -4.18 10.39
C LEU A 158 -3.92 -5.13 11.34
N ALA A 159 -4.06 -6.44 11.12
CA ALA A 159 -3.35 -7.46 11.92
C ALA A 159 -1.83 -7.38 11.74
N GLU A 160 -1.33 -7.11 10.54
CA GLU A 160 0.09 -6.88 10.27
C GLU A 160 0.62 -5.65 11.02
N ALA A 161 -0.12 -4.54 11.01
CA ALA A 161 0.24 -3.32 11.75
C ALA A 161 0.26 -3.56 13.27
N ASP A 162 -0.73 -4.23 13.81
CA ASP A 162 -0.79 -4.61 15.23
C ASP A 162 0.37 -5.53 15.63
N GLN A 163 0.76 -6.46 14.77
CA GLN A 163 1.91 -7.33 15.00
C GLN A 163 3.20 -6.54 15.05
N LEU A 164 3.43 -5.65 14.08
CA LEU A 164 4.62 -4.81 14.04
C LEU A 164 4.72 -3.89 15.28
N ILE A 165 3.60 -3.31 15.73
CA ILE A 165 3.56 -2.51 16.96
C ILE A 165 3.97 -3.36 18.16
N ARG A 166 3.43 -4.59 18.30
CA ARG A 166 3.83 -5.49 19.39
C ARG A 166 5.31 -5.81 19.36
N GLU A 167 5.88 -6.11 18.19
CA GLU A 167 7.31 -6.39 18.03
C GLU A 167 8.17 -5.18 18.41
N LEU A 168 7.80 -3.99 17.93
CA LEU A 168 8.51 -2.75 18.25
C LEU A 168 8.42 -2.36 19.73
N THR A 169 7.32 -2.68 20.41
CA THR A 169 7.13 -2.37 21.83
C THR A 169 7.77 -3.41 22.76
N SER A 170 7.75 -4.69 22.39
CA SER A 170 8.29 -5.78 23.23
C SER A 170 9.81 -5.69 23.46
N GLU A 171 10.55 -5.07 22.53
CA GLU A 171 12.00 -4.92 22.61
C GLU A 171 12.43 -3.61 23.29
N LEU A 172 11.49 -2.74 23.70
CA LEU A 172 11.82 -1.53 24.46
C LEU A 172 12.10 -1.90 25.93
N PRO A 173 13.20 -1.40 26.55
CA PRO A 173 13.42 -1.59 27.98
C PRO A 173 12.27 -0.92 28.76
N ALA A 174 11.81 -1.57 29.83
CA ALA A 174 10.61 -1.18 30.59
C ALA A 174 10.57 0.30 31.07
N ARG A 175 11.70 0.99 31.10
CA ARG A 175 11.81 2.43 31.43
C ARG A 175 11.57 3.39 30.26
N ALA A 176 11.63 2.90 29.01
CA ALA A 176 11.44 3.72 27.81
C ALA A 176 9.98 3.76 27.36
N THR A 177 9.20 2.74 27.69
CA THR A 177 7.81 2.59 27.23
C THR A 177 6.84 3.64 27.79
N ALA A 178 7.01 4.09 29.04
CA ALA A 178 6.12 5.09 29.65
C ALA A 178 6.30 6.48 29.01
N TYR A 179 7.56 6.88 28.76
CA TYR A 179 7.88 8.20 28.20
C TYR A 179 7.56 8.31 26.70
N ASP A 180 7.75 7.22 25.93
CA ASP A 180 7.48 7.21 24.49
C ASP A 180 5.98 7.12 24.17
N MET A 181 5.19 6.49 25.03
CA MET A 181 3.73 6.43 24.86
C MET A 181 3.03 7.75 25.20
N GLU A 182 3.53 8.52 26.19
CA GLU A 182 3.00 9.85 26.51
C GLU A 182 3.28 10.88 25.40
N SER A 183 4.42 10.77 24.69
CA SER A 183 4.73 11.67 23.58
C SER A 183 3.96 11.38 22.29
N LEU A 184 3.26 10.23 22.17
CA LEU A 184 2.38 9.88 21.06
C LEU A 184 0.92 10.31 21.29
N GLN A 185 0.58 10.78 22.52
CA GLN A 185 -0.77 11.24 22.87
C GLN A 185 -0.94 12.77 22.87
N LEU A 186 0.13 13.49 22.56
CA LEU A 186 0.12 14.96 22.49
C LEU A 186 0.48 15.40 21.06
N ASP A 187 -0.52 15.37 20.18
CA ASP A 187 -0.81 16.37 19.13
C ASP A 187 -2.07 15.96 18.34
#